data_14873544b94275efd2450feadf7e52b3
#
_entry.id   14873544b94275efd2450feadf7e52b3
#
_cell.length_a   1.000
_cell.length_b   1.000
_cell.length_c   1.000
_cell.angle_alpha   90.00
_cell.angle_beta   90.00
_cell.angle_gamma   90.00
#
_symmetry.space_group_name_H-M   'P 1'
#
loop_
_entity.id
_entity.type
_entity.pdbx_description
1 polymer ?
#
loop_
_entity_poly.entity_id
_entity_poly.type
_entity_poly.pdbx_seq_one_letter_code
_entity_poly.pdbx_strand_id
1 'polypeptide(L)'
;MKRFTIWLLAAAALLAGCSGSDEGKEGPGEGDDTPAIAPPKNREDVEGLLTWIQKTHFEYMWSGARPNSGLARVRYFADEPSKDENTLTIGAGGFGIMGILVGIERNFITRAQGVGRLEKIVSFLERAERWHGMYSHWIDDRTGKTIAFAGSNGEDNGADIVETSFLTAGLLCARQYLKDGSAAEQALAARIDALWRGMEWDWFASDTDDCLLWHWSPTVGFKKNFHLEGYNECLLPYLLAAASPTHPLPEPKKAYMNGWSRGGGIVNPGSRYGIPFVVRHNSGANDVGPMFWTAFSYGGFCPKGLKDERGIDYWEALRSHALIQYNYCLENPKGRKCYGADCWGFSAGYTSNVTTDYQSMRTNNDVGVVTANAALIAMPYTPEQSIAAATHYYWDIPTQMGPWGFWDAYSDTEGTVRRYLANNQCPVAPMIENYRTGLLWRLFMSAPEITEALSALGFTPDND
;
A
#
# COMPACT_ATOMS: atom_id res chain seq x y z
N MET A 1 42.68 16.07 51.36
CA MET A 1 42.94 17.50 51.54
C MET A 1 43.04 18.17 50.22
N LYS A 2 42.24 19.14 50.03
CA LYS A 2 42.10 20.30 49.11
C LYS A 2 40.83 20.33 48.35
N ARG A 3 39.93 21.18 48.83
CA ARG A 3 38.73 21.76 48.21
C ARG A 3 39.17 22.85 47.22
N PHE A 4 38.36 23.09 46.16
CA PHE A 4 38.10 24.41 45.54
C PHE A 4 36.93 24.23 44.59
N THR A 5 35.77 24.67 44.85
CA THR A 5 35.09 25.98 44.88
C THR A 5 34.65 26.47 43.48
N ILE A 6 33.35 26.62 43.38
CA ILE A 6 32.47 27.13 42.32
C ILE A 6 32.86 28.57 41.90
N TRP A 7 32.70 28.88 40.61
CA TRP A 7 32.29 30.20 40.14
C TRP A 7 31.31 30.16 38.99
N LEU A 8 30.10 30.67 39.25
CA LEU A 8 29.15 31.17 38.26
C LEU A 8 29.60 32.54 37.76
N LEU A 9 29.50 32.78 36.47
CA LEU A 9 29.43 34.14 35.95
C LEU A 9 28.50 34.20 34.75
N ALA A 10 27.40 34.90 34.94
CA ALA A 10 26.50 35.38 33.90
C ALA A 10 27.06 36.67 33.32
N ALA A 11 27.00 36.85 32.00
CA ALA A 11 27.10 38.17 31.38
C ALA A 11 26.19 38.23 30.16
N ALA A 12 25.34 39.24 30.16
CA ALA A 12 24.37 39.58 29.10
C ALA A 12 24.96 40.54 28.09
N ALA A 13 24.44 40.43 26.88
CA ALA A 13 24.20 41.44 25.85
C ALA A 13 25.33 42.37 25.38
N LEU A 14 25.51 42.43 24.07
CA LEU A 14 25.49 43.69 23.32
C LEU A 14 25.30 43.39 21.81
N LEU A 15 24.37 44.13 21.24
CA LEU A 15 24.03 44.22 19.81
C LEU A 15 25.10 44.98 19.00
N ALA A 16 25.48 44.48 17.83
CA ALA A 16 25.90 45.31 16.73
C ALA A 16 25.66 44.55 15.40
N GLY A 17 24.86 45.11 14.55
CA GLY A 17 24.53 44.56 13.24
C GLY A 17 25.64 44.85 12.20
N CYS A 18 25.65 44.03 11.14
CA CYS A 18 26.07 44.39 9.79
C CYS A 18 25.38 43.49 8.79
N SER A 19 24.91 44.16 7.76
CA SER A 19 24.20 43.74 6.57
C SER A 19 24.92 42.68 5.71
N GLY A 20 24.16 41.82 5.03
CA GLY A 20 24.65 41.17 3.84
C GLY A 20 23.88 39.90 3.44
N SER A 21 23.18 40.02 2.31
CA SER A 21 22.62 39.00 1.41
C SER A 21 21.32 38.31 1.80
N ASP A 22 20.29 38.75 1.11
CA ASP A 22 19.00 38.08 0.88
C ASP A 22 19.22 36.71 0.24
N GLU A 23 19.05 35.62 1.02
CA GLU A 23 18.66 34.33 0.50
C GLU A 23 17.21 34.14 0.90
N GLY A 24 16.34 33.94 -0.10
CA GLY A 24 14.90 33.89 0.00
C GLY A 24 14.39 32.95 1.07
N LYS A 25 13.96 33.52 2.18
CA LYS A 25 13.01 32.88 3.07
C LYS A 25 11.66 32.93 2.35
N GLU A 26 11.22 31.77 1.85
CA GLU A 26 9.80 31.57 1.59
C GLU A 26 9.05 31.96 2.87
N GLY A 27 8.19 32.98 2.77
CA GLY A 27 7.36 33.44 3.85
C GLY A 27 6.43 32.33 4.35
N PRO A 28 5.87 32.43 5.55
CA PRO A 28 4.87 31.49 6.00
C PRO A 28 3.69 31.55 5.05
N GLY A 29 3.47 30.43 4.32
CA GLY A 29 2.33 30.24 3.45
C GLY A 29 1.04 30.50 4.25
N GLU A 30 0.02 30.93 3.54
CA GLU A 30 -1.35 31.17 4.00
C GLU A 30 -1.74 30.14 5.06
N GLY A 31 -2.34 30.63 6.16
CA GLY A 31 -2.63 29.83 7.35
C GLY A 31 -3.28 28.50 7.00
N ASP A 32 -2.75 27.45 7.59
CA ASP A 32 -3.29 26.08 7.46
C ASP A 32 -4.67 26.06 8.18
N ASP A 33 -5.74 26.33 7.42
CA ASP A 33 -7.12 26.35 7.90
C ASP A 33 -7.69 24.94 8.16
N THR A 34 -6.85 23.88 8.05
CA THR A 34 -7.29 22.51 8.35
C THR A 34 -7.49 22.34 9.86
N PRO A 35 -8.65 21.81 10.32
CA PRO A 35 -8.89 21.57 11.72
C PRO A 35 -7.84 20.61 12.31
N ALA A 36 -7.31 20.92 13.48
CA ALA A 36 -6.44 20.01 14.18
C ALA A 36 -7.21 18.72 14.54
N ILE A 37 -6.77 17.58 14.02
CA ILE A 37 -7.34 16.27 14.38
C ILE A 37 -6.82 15.89 15.77
N ALA A 38 -7.76 15.73 16.70
CA ALA A 38 -7.46 15.34 18.07
C ALA A 38 -7.33 13.81 18.22
N PRO A 39 -6.49 13.31 19.14
CA PRO A 39 -6.50 11.91 19.55
C PRO A 39 -7.88 11.47 20.08
N PRO A 40 -8.19 10.14 20.07
CA PRO A 40 -9.44 9.65 20.66
C PRO A 40 -9.55 10.02 22.12
N LYS A 41 -10.77 10.36 22.55
CA LYS A 41 -11.06 10.89 23.91
C LYS A 41 -10.92 9.81 24.99
N ASN A 42 -11.32 8.61 24.68
CA ASN A 42 -11.29 7.42 25.55
C ASN A 42 -11.38 6.16 24.69
N ARG A 43 -11.42 5.00 25.33
CA ARG A 43 -11.41 3.69 24.66
C ARG A 43 -12.69 3.39 23.87
N GLU A 44 -13.81 4.00 24.21
CA GLU A 44 -15.11 3.87 23.58
C GLU A 44 -15.27 4.80 22.37
N ASP A 45 -14.37 5.76 22.20
CA ASP A 45 -14.35 6.70 21.07
C ASP A 45 -13.74 6.05 19.81
N VAL A 46 -14.46 5.05 19.27
CA VAL A 46 -14.01 4.28 18.10
C VAL A 46 -13.84 5.18 16.88
N GLU A 47 -14.76 6.12 16.65
CA GLU A 47 -14.70 7.02 15.49
C GLU A 47 -13.50 7.98 15.58
N GLY A 48 -13.22 8.50 16.77
CA GLY A 48 -12.01 9.27 17.05
C GLY A 48 -10.74 8.46 16.84
N LEU A 49 -10.73 7.19 17.29
CA LEU A 49 -9.61 6.28 17.11
C LEU A 49 -9.33 6.01 15.62
N LEU A 50 -10.36 5.67 14.84
CA LEU A 50 -10.18 5.41 13.40
C LEU A 50 -9.70 6.65 12.66
N THR A 51 -10.24 7.83 12.99
CA THR A 51 -9.81 9.09 12.39
C THR A 51 -8.37 9.41 12.74
N TRP A 52 -7.95 9.18 13.99
CA TRP A 52 -6.57 9.38 14.43
C TRP A 52 -5.59 8.42 13.74
N ILE A 53 -5.96 7.14 13.63
CA ILE A 53 -5.16 6.14 12.93
C ILE A 53 -5.04 6.50 11.45
N GLN A 54 -6.15 6.87 10.77
CA GLN A 54 -6.09 7.32 9.38
C GLN A 54 -5.15 8.52 9.21
N LYS A 55 -5.29 9.54 10.08
CA LYS A 55 -4.45 10.75 10.02
C LYS A 55 -2.97 10.44 10.21
N THR A 56 -2.64 9.64 11.24
CA THR A 56 -1.24 9.34 11.55
C THR A 56 -0.58 8.46 10.49
N HIS A 57 -1.31 7.49 9.89
CA HIS A 57 -0.78 6.68 8.78
C HIS A 57 -0.69 7.49 7.48
N PHE A 58 -1.64 8.40 7.24
CA PHE A 58 -1.56 9.35 6.14
C PHE A 58 -0.27 10.19 6.19
N GLU A 59 0.23 10.53 7.37
CA GLU A 59 1.47 11.30 7.52
C GLU A 59 2.71 10.58 6.97
N TYR A 60 2.73 9.25 6.90
CA TYR A 60 3.84 8.53 6.26
C TYR A 60 3.99 8.91 4.78
N MET A 61 2.88 9.09 4.07
CA MET A 61 2.84 9.47 2.67
C MET A 61 2.66 10.97 2.44
N TRP A 62 2.49 11.77 3.50
CA TRP A 62 2.37 13.22 3.43
C TRP A 62 3.61 13.95 3.93
N SER A 63 3.84 14.01 5.24
CA SER A 63 5.04 14.63 5.82
C SER A 63 6.29 13.75 5.67
N GLY A 64 6.13 12.43 5.64
CA GLY A 64 7.20 11.45 5.37
C GLY A 64 7.56 11.28 3.89
N ALA A 65 6.81 11.92 2.98
CA ALA A 65 7.06 11.85 1.53
C ALA A 65 8.43 12.42 1.14
N ARG A 66 8.94 11.90 0.02
CA ARG A 66 10.24 12.35 -0.50
C ARG A 66 10.11 13.67 -1.26
N PRO A 67 11.14 14.55 -1.17
CA PRO A 67 11.04 15.92 -1.61
C PRO A 67 10.94 16.09 -3.13
N ASN A 68 11.46 15.17 -3.95
CA ASN A 68 11.45 15.33 -5.39
C ASN A 68 10.19 14.75 -6.04
N SER A 69 9.78 13.56 -5.62
CA SER A 69 8.60 12.88 -6.17
C SER A 69 7.29 13.24 -5.48
N GLY A 70 7.30 13.51 -4.19
CA GLY A 70 6.10 13.59 -3.36
C GLY A 70 5.53 12.22 -2.96
N LEU A 71 6.18 11.12 -3.32
CA LEU A 71 5.84 9.75 -2.94
C LEU A 71 6.51 9.35 -1.61
N ALA A 72 5.96 8.34 -0.94
CA ALA A 72 6.55 7.78 0.26
C ALA A 72 7.81 6.97 -0.05
N ARG A 73 8.76 6.95 0.89
CA ARG A 73 9.94 6.07 0.85
C ARG A 73 9.51 4.60 1.02
N VAL A 74 10.33 3.67 0.49
CA VAL A 74 10.04 2.23 0.57
C VAL A 74 9.95 1.72 2.00
N ARG A 75 10.82 2.24 2.90
CA ARG A 75 10.93 1.80 4.30
C ARG A 75 11.63 2.85 5.16
N TYR A 76 11.46 2.71 6.47
CA TYR A 76 12.13 3.55 7.47
C TYR A 76 12.58 2.70 8.65
N PHE A 77 13.81 2.93 9.09
CA PHE A 77 14.42 2.31 10.26
C PHE A 77 14.68 3.39 11.30
N ALA A 78 14.14 3.23 12.51
CA ALA A 78 14.28 4.25 13.55
C ALA A 78 15.75 4.44 14.01
N ASP A 79 16.55 3.40 13.91
CA ASP A 79 17.98 3.37 14.26
C ASP A 79 18.91 3.72 13.08
N GLU A 80 18.41 3.62 11.82
CA GLU A 80 19.14 3.97 10.60
C GLU A 80 18.27 4.86 9.68
N PRO A 81 17.86 6.07 10.08
CA PRO A 81 16.83 6.85 9.38
C PRO A 81 17.19 7.25 7.92
N SER A 82 18.48 7.34 7.60
CA SER A 82 18.97 7.67 6.25
C SER A 82 19.07 6.47 5.31
N LYS A 83 18.94 5.23 5.83
CA LYS A 83 19.00 4.03 5.01
C LYS A 83 17.83 3.97 4.04
N ASP A 84 18.13 3.74 2.77
CA ASP A 84 17.15 3.68 1.67
C ASP A 84 16.22 4.90 1.56
N GLU A 85 16.62 6.05 2.14
CA GLU A 85 15.76 7.23 2.23
C GLU A 85 15.29 7.77 0.86
N ASN A 86 16.06 7.55 -0.19
CA ASN A 86 15.72 8.00 -1.55
C ASN A 86 15.13 6.86 -2.43
N THR A 87 14.90 5.69 -1.86
CA THR A 87 14.26 4.58 -2.58
C THR A 87 12.75 4.66 -2.44
N LEU A 88 12.05 4.75 -3.57
CA LEU A 88 10.60 4.70 -3.68
C LEU A 88 10.18 3.29 -4.09
N THR A 89 9.02 2.83 -3.61
CA THR A 89 8.34 1.65 -4.16
C THR A 89 7.09 2.09 -4.89
N ILE A 90 6.97 1.67 -6.13
CA ILE A 90 5.96 2.22 -7.04
C ILE A 90 4.54 1.78 -6.66
N GLY A 91 4.35 0.53 -6.26
CA GLY A 91 3.03 0.03 -5.87
C GLY A 91 2.48 0.73 -4.63
N ALA A 92 3.30 0.89 -3.58
CA ALA A 92 2.86 1.66 -2.41
C ALA A 92 2.61 3.14 -2.75
N GLY A 93 3.23 3.67 -3.81
CA GLY A 93 2.94 4.99 -4.37
C GLY A 93 1.48 5.15 -4.79
N GLY A 94 0.87 4.09 -5.34
CA GLY A 94 -0.56 4.07 -5.69
C GLY A 94 -1.46 4.24 -4.46
N PHE A 95 -1.17 3.52 -3.38
CA PHE A 95 -1.86 3.73 -2.10
C PHE A 95 -1.58 5.11 -1.51
N GLY A 96 -0.39 5.67 -1.72
CA GLY A 96 -0.06 7.03 -1.36
C GLY A 96 -0.95 8.06 -2.06
N ILE A 97 -1.20 7.89 -3.36
CA ILE A 97 -2.15 8.71 -4.13
C ILE A 97 -3.57 8.58 -3.57
N MET A 98 -4.03 7.35 -3.32
CA MET A 98 -5.33 7.10 -2.67
C MET A 98 -5.40 7.78 -1.29
N GLY A 99 -4.33 7.72 -0.51
CA GLY A 99 -4.23 8.37 0.79
C GLY A 99 -4.33 9.90 0.71
N ILE A 100 -3.83 10.53 -0.36
CA ILE A 100 -4.01 11.98 -0.59
C ILE A 100 -5.49 12.30 -0.78
N LEU A 101 -6.24 11.49 -1.55
CA LEU A 101 -7.69 11.67 -1.72
C LEU A 101 -8.43 11.53 -0.37
N VAL A 102 -8.06 10.55 0.43
CA VAL A 102 -8.57 10.41 1.81
C VAL A 102 -8.24 11.64 2.64
N GLY A 103 -7.02 12.17 2.55
CA GLY A 103 -6.58 13.36 3.26
C GLY A 103 -7.43 14.59 2.93
N ILE A 104 -7.83 14.76 1.67
CA ILE A 104 -8.74 15.84 1.23
C ILE A 104 -10.14 15.62 1.81
N GLU A 105 -10.73 14.45 1.63
CA GLU A 105 -12.10 14.14 2.06
C GLU A 105 -12.29 14.16 3.58
N ARG A 106 -11.22 13.83 4.32
CA ARG A 106 -11.21 13.86 5.79
C ARG A 106 -10.73 15.21 6.36
N ASN A 107 -10.46 16.20 5.52
CA ASN A 107 -9.91 17.50 5.91
C ASN A 107 -8.60 17.40 6.71
N PHE A 108 -7.76 16.39 6.42
CA PHE A 108 -6.39 16.33 6.94
C PHE A 108 -5.49 17.34 6.24
N ILE A 109 -5.83 17.66 5.00
CA ILE A 109 -5.22 18.66 4.13
C ILE A 109 -6.31 19.38 3.35
N THR A 110 -6.02 20.57 2.85
CA THR A 110 -6.92 21.26 1.93
C THR A 110 -6.92 20.60 0.56
N ARG A 111 -7.99 20.81 -0.22
CA ARG A 111 -8.02 20.33 -1.62
C ARG A 111 -6.86 20.89 -2.46
N ALA A 112 -6.52 22.16 -2.28
CA ALA A 112 -5.42 22.80 -3.00
C ALA A 112 -4.07 22.13 -2.68
N GLN A 113 -3.80 21.83 -1.41
CA GLN A 113 -2.59 21.11 -0.99
C GLN A 113 -2.53 19.71 -1.61
N GLY A 114 -3.64 18.96 -1.58
CA GLY A 114 -3.73 17.62 -2.16
C GLY A 114 -3.52 17.63 -3.67
N VAL A 115 -4.19 18.52 -4.41
CA VAL A 115 -4.04 18.67 -5.87
C VAL A 115 -2.60 19.05 -6.22
N GLY A 116 -1.99 19.99 -5.49
CA GLY A 116 -0.58 20.35 -5.70
C GLY A 116 0.38 19.17 -5.48
N ARG A 117 0.10 18.30 -4.49
CA ARG A 117 0.87 17.08 -4.28
C ARG A 117 0.68 16.07 -5.41
N LEU A 118 -0.54 15.87 -5.90
CA LEU A 118 -0.83 15.00 -7.04
C LEU A 118 -0.14 15.50 -8.31
N GLU A 119 -0.15 16.80 -8.56
CA GLU A 119 0.57 17.39 -9.70
C GLU A 119 2.08 17.13 -9.63
N LYS A 120 2.68 17.29 -8.44
CA LYS A 120 4.09 16.98 -8.22
C LYS A 120 4.39 15.50 -8.51
N ILE A 121 3.57 14.58 -8.02
CA ILE A 121 3.70 13.13 -8.25
C ILE A 121 3.62 12.84 -9.75
N VAL A 122 2.59 13.33 -10.44
CA VAL A 122 2.40 13.11 -11.89
C VAL A 122 3.58 13.66 -12.66
N SER A 123 4.04 14.89 -12.35
CA SER A 123 5.21 15.48 -12.99
C SER A 123 6.51 14.69 -12.78
N PHE A 124 6.66 14.03 -11.63
CA PHE A 124 7.77 13.10 -11.39
C PHE A 124 7.64 11.85 -12.25
N LEU A 125 6.46 11.21 -12.25
CA LEU A 125 6.19 9.98 -12.99
C LEU A 125 6.36 10.17 -14.51
N GLU A 126 6.00 11.30 -15.07
CA GLU A 126 6.21 11.62 -16.49
C GLU A 126 7.69 11.60 -16.91
N ARG A 127 8.60 11.97 -15.99
CA ARG A 127 10.05 12.02 -16.22
C ARG A 127 10.79 10.76 -15.75
N ALA A 128 10.17 9.96 -14.90
CA ALA A 128 10.78 8.75 -14.36
C ALA A 128 10.99 7.71 -15.47
N GLU A 129 12.01 6.88 -15.28
CA GLU A 129 12.36 5.81 -16.22
C GLU A 129 11.23 4.79 -16.31
N ARG A 130 10.87 4.44 -17.53
CA ARG A 130 9.80 3.46 -17.86
C ARG A 130 10.28 2.52 -18.94
N TRP A 131 9.76 1.29 -18.89
CA TRP A 131 10.04 0.23 -19.81
C TRP A 131 8.71 -0.34 -20.31
N HIS A 132 8.42 -0.18 -21.61
CA HIS A 132 7.09 -0.50 -22.16
C HIS A 132 5.95 0.20 -21.42
N GLY A 133 6.20 1.47 -21.01
CA GLY A 133 5.26 2.26 -20.24
C GLY A 133 5.18 1.91 -18.76
N MET A 134 5.75 0.78 -18.31
CA MET A 134 5.73 0.32 -16.92
C MET A 134 6.92 0.88 -16.13
N TYR A 135 6.71 1.06 -14.83
CA TYR A 135 7.74 1.47 -13.89
C TYR A 135 8.45 0.27 -13.30
N SER A 136 9.65 0.49 -12.78
CA SER A 136 10.37 -0.52 -12.03
C SER A 136 9.82 -0.64 -10.61
N HIS A 137 10.07 -1.77 -9.95
CA HIS A 137 9.70 -2.02 -8.56
C HIS A 137 10.17 -0.88 -7.64
N TRP A 138 11.45 -0.49 -7.78
CA TRP A 138 12.06 0.62 -7.05
C TRP A 138 12.62 1.69 -7.97
N ILE A 139 12.45 2.95 -7.57
CA ILE A 139 12.94 4.13 -8.28
C ILE A 139 13.65 5.07 -7.30
N ASP A 140 14.76 5.69 -7.73
CA ASP A 140 15.47 6.73 -6.96
C ASP A 140 14.70 8.07 -7.02
N ASP A 141 14.31 8.62 -5.89
CA ASP A 141 13.56 9.88 -5.76
C ASP A 141 14.26 11.08 -6.42
N ARG A 142 15.58 11.11 -6.40
CA ARG A 142 16.38 12.24 -6.89
C ARG A 142 16.50 12.25 -8.41
N THR A 143 16.56 11.07 -9.02
CA THR A 143 16.90 10.92 -10.44
C THR A 143 15.76 10.37 -11.29
N GLY A 144 14.74 9.75 -10.69
CA GLY A 144 13.69 9.04 -11.41
C GLY A 144 14.17 7.74 -12.08
N LYS A 145 15.38 7.28 -11.79
CA LYS A 145 15.95 6.07 -12.39
C LYS A 145 15.63 4.81 -11.60
N THR A 146 15.57 3.71 -12.30
CA THR A 146 15.43 2.36 -11.75
C THR A 146 16.52 2.04 -10.73
N ILE A 147 16.10 1.50 -9.57
CA ILE A 147 16.95 0.79 -8.62
C ILE A 147 16.59 -0.70 -8.74
N ALA A 148 17.55 -1.55 -9.04
CA ALA A 148 17.32 -2.99 -9.11
C ALA A 148 16.79 -3.53 -7.78
N PHE A 149 15.73 -4.34 -7.83
CA PHE A 149 15.12 -4.91 -6.63
C PHE A 149 16.08 -5.86 -5.92
N ALA A 150 16.18 -5.74 -4.61
CA ALA A 150 17.12 -6.52 -3.81
C ALA A 150 16.86 -8.03 -3.91
N GLY A 151 17.93 -8.82 -3.97
CA GLY A 151 17.83 -10.29 -4.03
C GLY A 151 17.58 -10.86 -5.44
N SER A 152 17.48 -10.02 -6.47
CA SER A 152 17.22 -10.44 -7.85
C SER A 152 18.48 -10.67 -8.68
N ASN A 153 19.67 -10.63 -8.09
CA ASN A 153 20.96 -10.65 -8.81
C ASN A 153 21.06 -9.54 -9.91
N GLY A 154 20.35 -8.43 -9.74
CA GLY A 154 20.28 -7.34 -10.72
C GLY A 154 19.40 -7.63 -11.94
N GLU A 155 18.68 -8.74 -11.98
CA GLU A 155 17.80 -9.10 -13.10
C GLU A 155 16.41 -8.43 -13.01
N ASP A 156 16.02 -7.92 -11.83
CA ASP A 156 14.83 -7.10 -11.61
C ASP A 156 15.22 -5.61 -11.64
N ASN A 157 15.55 -5.14 -12.84
CA ASN A 157 16.09 -3.81 -13.11
C ASN A 157 15.34 -3.10 -14.24
N GLY A 158 14.10 -3.49 -14.48
CA GLY A 158 13.27 -2.95 -15.56
C GLY A 158 11.81 -2.86 -15.14
N ALA A 159 10.92 -3.21 -16.04
CA ALA A 159 9.48 -3.13 -15.83
C ALA A 159 8.98 -4.12 -14.78
N ASP A 160 8.13 -3.64 -13.86
CA ASP A 160 7.34 -4.43 -12.94
C ASP A 160 5.85 -4.11 -13.14
N ILE A 161 5.14 -5.04 -13.80
CA ILE A 161 3.72 -4.87 -14.14
C ILE A 161 2.82 -4.92 -12.89
N VAL A 162 3.21 -5.64 -11.85
CA VAL A 162 2.43 -5.78 -10.61
C VAL A 162 2.48 -4.51 -9.81
N GLU A 163 3.67 -3.98 -9.52
CA GLU A 163 3.83 -2.70 -8.82
C GLU A 163 3.22 -1.54 -9.62
N THR A 164 3.40 -1.54 -10.96
CA THR A 164 2.77 -0.55 -11.84
C THR A 164 1.24 -0.64 -11.79
N SER A 165 0.66 -1.83 -11.62
CA SER A 165 -0.80 -1.98 -11.51
C SER A 165 -1.35 -1.30 -10.26
N PHE A 166 -0.67 -1.41 -9.13
CA PHE A 166 -1.08 -0.76 -7.87
C PHE A 166 -0.95 0.77 -7.99
N LEU A 167 0.13 1.26 -8.60
CA LEU A 167 0.25 2.69 -8.93
C LEU A 167 -0.91 3.15 -9.80
N THR A 168 -1.23 2.39 -10.85
CA THR A 168 -2.29 2.71 -11.81
C THR A 168 -3.66 2.77 -11.14
N ALA A 169 -3.95 1.89 -10.17
CA ALA A 169 -5.19 1.97 -9.40
C ALA A 169 -5.32 3.30 -8.66
N GLY A 170 -4.24 3.78 -8.03
CA GLY A 170 -4.21 5.09 -7.39
C GLY A 170 -4.38 6.23 -8.39
N LEU A 171 -3.70 6.17 -9.53
CA LEU A 171 -3.82 7.16 -10.61
C LEU A 171 -5.26 7.20 -11.17
N LEU A 172 -5.91 6.07 -11.41
CA LEU A 172 -7.29 6.02 -11.89
C LEU A 172 -8.28 6.57 -10.84
N CYS A 173 -8.08 6.29 -9.55
CA CYS A 173 -8.85 6.95 -8.49
C CYS A 173 -8.70 8.47 -8.56
N ALA A 174 -7.46 8.99 -8.69
CA ALA A 174 -7.20 10.42 -8.79
C ALA A 174 -7.79 11.03 -10.07
N ARG A 175 -7.67 10.36 -11.22
CA ARG A 175 -8.29 10.80 -12.48
C ARG A 175 -9.81 10.99 -12.31
N GLN A 176 -10.48 10.01 -11.74
CA GLN A 176 -11.93 10.07 -11.53
C GLN A 176 -12.33 11.12 -10.50
N TYR A 177 -11.49 11.38 -9.49
CA TYR A 177 -11.72 12.42 -8.49
C TYR A 177 -11.60 13.85 -9.05
N LEU A 178 -10.72 14.04 -10.04
CA LEU A 178 -10.37 15.35 -10.60
C LEU A 178 -11.13 15.72 -11.87
N LYS A 179 -11.72 14.76 -12.59
CA LYS A 179 -12.27 14.94 -13.95
C LYS A 179 -13.37 15.99 -14.08
N ASP A 180 -14.13 16.21 -13.00
CA ASP A 180 -15.25 17.15 -12.96
C ASP A 180 -14.89 18.42 -12.15
N GLY A 181 -13.62 18.61 -11.80
CA GLY A 181 -13.12 19.73 -11.03
C GLY A 181 -12.81 20.98 -11.86
N SER A 182 -11.95 21.84 -11.34
CA SER A 182 -11.46 23.05 -12.04
C SER A 182 -10.70 22.69 -13.35
N ALA A 183 -10.50 23.68 -14.22
CA ALA A 183 -9.73 23.46 -15.45
C ALA A 183 -8.31 22.90 -15.19
N ALA A 184 -7.66 23.30 -14.10
CA ALA A 184 -6.35 22.77 -13.71
C ALA A 184 -6.45 21.29 -13.27
N GLU A 185 -7.49 20.93 -12.52
CA GLU A 185 -7.74 19.53 -12.10
C GLU A 185 -8.06 18.65 -13.30
N GLN A 186 -8.87 19.13 -14.24
CA GLN A 186 -9.17 18.41 -15.49
C GLN A 186 -7.91 18.23 -16.34
N ALA A 187 -7.03 19.22 -16.43
CA ALA A 187 -5.76 19.11 -17.10
C ALA A 187 -4.84 18.05 -16.44
N LEU A 188 -4.82 18.00 -15.11
CA LEU A 188 -4.08 16.98 -14.36
C LEU A 188 -4.67 15.58 -14.60
N ALA A 189 -5.99 15.45 -14.61
CA ALA A 189 -6.68 14.20 -14.94
C ALA A 189 -6.32 13.70 -16.36
N ALA A 190 -6.21 14.61 -17.34
CA ALA A 190 -5.80 14.27 -18.70
C ALA A 190 -4.32 13.79 -18.78
N ARG A 191 -3.43 14.36 -17.96
CA ARG A 191 -2.04 13.88 -17.85
C ARG A 191 -1.96 12.49 -17.23
N ILE A 192 -2.78 12.22 -16.21
CA ILE A 192 -2.91 10.88 -15.63
C ILE A 192 -3.42 9.88 -16.69
N ASP A 193 -4.43 10.25 -17.46
CA ASP A 193 -4.95 9.41 -18.54
C ASP A 193 -3.88 9.11 -19.61
N ALA A 194 -3.04 10.09 -19.94
CA ALA A 194 -1.92 9.90 -20.87
C ALA A 194 -0.87 8.90 -20.34
N LEU A 195 -0.55 8.93 -19.03
CA LEU A 195 0.32 7.92 -18.42
C LEU A 195 -0.29 6.53 -18.50
N TRP A 196 -1.58 6.39 -18.16
CA TRP A 196 -2.33 5.14 -18.24
C TRP A 196 -2.35 4.55 -19.66
N ARG A 197 -2.65 5.37 -20.66
CA ARG A 197 -2.68 4.96 -22.07
C ARG A 197 -1.32 4.58 -22.62
N GLY A 198 -0.23 5.03 -22.04
CA GLY A 198 1.12 4.69 -22.47
C GLY A 198 1.67 3.39 -21.89
N MET A 199 0.88 2.60 -21.17
CA MET A 199 1.28 1.31 -20.58
C MET A 199 0.97 0.17 -21.53
N GLU A 200 1.99 -0.55 -21.98
CA GLU A 200 1.90 -1.65 -22.97
C GLU A 200 1.64 -3.00 -22.28
N TRP A 201 0.41 -3.19 -21.80
CA TRP A 201 0.01 -4.40 -21.05
C TRP A 201 0.12 -5.69 -21.85
N ASP A 202 -0.22 -5.64 -23.14
CA ASP A 202 -0.13 -6.74 -24.08
C ASP A 202 1.30 -7.27 -24.28
N TRP A 203 2.32 -6.40 -24.09
CA TRP A 203 3.73 -6.79 -24.13
C TRP A 203 4.08 -7.87 -23.11
N PHE A 204 3.39 -7.90 -21.97
CA PHE A 204 3.69 -8.81 -20.87
C PHE A 204 2.92 -10.14 -20.96
N ALA A 205 2.16 -10.39 -22.02
CA ALA A 205 1.54 -11.69 -22.25
C ALA A 205 2.58 -12.73 -22.65
N SER A 206 2.51 -13.91 -22.04
CA SER A 206 3.36 -15.04 -22.39
C SER A 206 2.97 -15.61 -23.76
N ASP A 207 3.93 -15.90 -24.61
CA ASP A 207 3.74 -16.53 -25.92
C ASP A 207 3.18 -17.96 -25.85
N THR A 208 3.22 -18.60 -24.67
CA THR A 208 2.88 -20.02 -24.50
C THR A 208 1.48 -20.28 -23.98
N ASP A 209 0.96 -19.39 -23.11
CA ASP A 209 -0.30 -19.64 -22.39
C ASP A 209 -1.13 -18.37 -22.14
N ASP A 210 -0.74 -17.25 -22.72
CA ASP A 210 -1.37 -15.92 -22.57
C ASP A 210 -1.32 -15.38 -21.11
N CYS A 211 -0.69 -16.08 -20.18
CA CYS A 211 -0.51 -15.62 -18.80
C CYS A 211 0.36 -14.38 -18.75
N LEU A 212 0.04 -13.42 -17.90
CA LEU A 212 0.90 -12.25 -17.71
C LEU A 212 2.19 -12.62 -17.00
N LEU A 213 3.32 -12.03 -17.44
CA LEU A 213 4.63 -12.16 -16.86
C LEU A 213 4.94 -10.95 -15.96
N TRP A 214 5.48 -11.18 -14.77
CA TRP A 214 5.71 -10.14 -13.75
C TRP A 214 6.71 -9.08 -14.18
N HIS A 215 7.88 -9.53 -14.67
CA HIS A 215 9.03 -8.67 -14.89
C HIS A 215 9.55 -8.74 -16.31
N TRP A 216 9.94 -7.60 -16.84
CA TRP A 216 10.79 -7.50 -18.00
C TRP A 216 12.05 -6.69 -17.66
N SER A 217 13.21 -7.14 -18.13
CA SER A 217 14.51 -6.53 -17.86
C SER A 217 15.14 -6.03 -19.17
N PRO A 218 15.67 -4.78 -19.22
CA PRO A 218 16.40 -4.30 -20.38
C PRO A 218 17.69 -5.09 -20.66
N THR A 219 18.20 -5.84 -19.68
CA THR A 219 19.42 -6.63 -19.81
C THR A 219 19.18 -8.09 -20.13
N VAL A 220 18.08 -8.68 -19.67
CA VAL A 220 17.83 -10.13 -19.81
C VAL A 220 16.41 -10.46 -20.35
N GLY A 221 15.62 -9.45 -20.71
CA GLY A 221 14.26 -9.65 -21.22
C GLY A 221 13.37 -10.36 -20.19
N PHE A 222 12.57 -11.33 -20.64
CA PHE A 222 11.70 -12.15 -19.81
C PHE A 222 12.40 -13.38 -19.17
N LYS A 223 13.71 -13.36 -18.97
CA LYS A 223 14.46 -14.50 -18.42
C LYS A 223 13.93 -15.03 -17.09
N LYS A 224 13.38 -14.15 -16.24
CA LYS A 224 12.76 -14.58 -14.97
C LYS A 224 11.54 -15.46 -15.19
N ASN A 225 10.85 -15.30 -16.29
CA ASN A 225 9.68 -16.08 -16.72
C ASN A 225 8.68 -16.36 -15.59
N PHE A 226 8.38 -15.32 -14.77
CA PHE A 226 7.52 -15.44 -13.60
C PHE A 226 6.07 -15.18 -13.99
N HIS A 227 5.30 -16.23 -14.12
CA HIS A 227 3.88 -16.17 -14.49
C HIS A 227 3.04 -15.69 -13.31
N LEU A 228 2.07 -14.80 -13.57
CA LEU A 228 1.14 -14.29 -12.57
C LEU A 228 -0.02 -15.27 -12.40
N GLU A 229 0.12 -16.17 -11.44
CA GLU A 229 -0.90 -17.15 -11.06
C GLU A 229 -1.45 -16.84 -9.68
N GLY A 230 -2.77 -16.92 -9.49
CA GLY A 230 -3.39 -16.67 -8.19
C GLY A 230 -3.44 -17.92 -7.29
N TYR A 231 -3.87 -17.77 -6.07
CA TYR A 231 -4.47 -16.62 -5.38
C TYR A 231 -3.39 -15.82 -4.60
N ASN A 232 -3.28 -14.52 -4.89
CA ASN A 232 -2.31 -13.60 -4.29
C ASN A 232 -2.72 -12.14 -4.62
N GLU A 233 -1.77 -11.18 -4.61
CA GLU A 233 -1.98 -9.77 -4.94
C GLU A 233 -2.15 -9.47 -6.44
N CYS A 234 -1.93 -10.42 -7.34
CA CYS A 234 -1.73 -10.17 -8.77
C CYS A 234 -3.01 -10.21 -9.64
N LEU A 235 -4.22 -10.09 -9.08
CA LEU A 235 -5.45 -9.99 -9.87
C LEU A 235 -5.50 -8.69 -10.67
N LEU A 236 -5.09 -7.59 -10.07
CA LEU A 236 -5.22 -6.26 -10.66
C LEU A 236 -4.50 -6.11 -12.02
N PRO A 237 -3.30 -6.66 -12.27
CA PRO A 237 -2.69 -6.68 -13.60
C PRO A 237 -3.62 -7.22 -14.70
N TYR A 238 -4.34 -8.31 -14.45
CA TYR A 238 -5.28 -8.87 -15.43
C TYR A 238 -6.47 -7.95 -15.69
N LEU A 239 -7.01 -7.31 -14.64
CA LEU A 239 -8.08 -6.35 -14.78
C LEU A 239 -7.64 -5.14 -15.60
N LEU A 240 -6.48 -4.56 -15.30
CA LEU A 240 -5.97 -3.39 -16.01
C LEU A 240 -5.54 -3.74 -17.44
N ALA A 241 -4.95 -4.91 -17.65
CA ALA A 241 -4.61 -5.37 -18.99
C ALA A 241 -5.85 -5.60 -19.88
N ALA A 242 -6.97 -6.02 -19.28
CA ALA A 242 -8.25 -6.10 -20.01
C ALA A 242 -8.88 -4.71 -20.22
N ALA A 243 -8.65 -3.77 -19.28
CA ALA A 243 -9.22 -2.42 -19.33
C ALA A 243 -8.42 -1.44 -20.20
N SER A 244 -7.20 -1.78 -20.61
CA SER A 244 -6.35 -0.85 -21.35
C SER A 244 -7.00 -0.34 -22.63
N PRO A 245 -7.13 0.98 -22.81
CA PRO A 245 -7.77 1.53 -24.01
C PRO A 245 -6.87 1.52 -25.25
N THR A 246 -5.60 1.20 -25.12
CA THR A 246 -4.57 1.30 -26.17
C THR A 246 -3.81 -0.01 -26.39
N HIS A 247 -3.54 -0.74 -25.31
CA HIS A 247 -2.75 -1.98 -25.29
C HIS A 247 -3.48 -3.08 -24.50
N PRO A 248 -4.74 -3.42 -24.85
CA PRO A 248 -5.47 -4.46 -24.13
C PRO A 248 -4.96 -5.85 -24.51
N LEU A 249 -5.12 -6.80 -23.59
CA LEU A 249 -4.97 -8.21 -23.93
C LEU A 249 -5.93 -8.61 -25.06
N PRO A 250 -5.47 -9.31 -26.10
CA PRO A 250 -6.35 -9.75 -27.20
C PRO A 250 -7.48 -10.69 -26.74
N GLU A 251 -7.18 -11.58 -25.80
CA GLU A 251 -8.12 -12.58 -25.26
C GLU A 251 -8.11 -12.53 -23.72
N PRO A 252 -8.65 -11.45 -23.09
CA PRO A 252 -8.47 -11.19 -21.66
C PRO A 252 -9.04 -12.31 -20.78
N LYS A 253 -10.17 -12.91 -21.15
CA LYS A 253 -10.76 -14.04 -20.43
C LYS A 253 -9.86 -15.28 -20.46
N LYS A 254 -9.29 -15.59 -21.62
CA LYS A 254 -8.37 -16.72 -21.77
C LYS A 254 -7.11 -16.50 -20.94
N ALA A 255 -6.53 -15.29 -20.98
CA ALA A 255 -5.38 -14.92 -20.17
C ALA A 255 -5.68 -15.04 -18.68
N TYR A 256 -6.84 -14.56 -18.22
CA TYR A 256 -7.29 -14.70 -16.84
C TYR A 256 -7.43 -16.16 -16.42
N MET A 257 -8.07 -17.00 -17.26
CA MET A 257 -8.30 -18.42 -16.94
C MET A 257 -7.01 -19.25 -16.97
N ASN A 258 -6.08 -18.93 -17.86
CA ASN A 258 -4.78 -19.61 -17.97
C ASN A 258 -3.74 -19.09 -16.97
N GLY A 259 -3.88 -17.85 -16.51
CA GLY A 259 -3.02 -17.20 -15.54
C GLY A 259 -3.59 -17.21 -14.13
N TRP A 260 -4.18 -16.09 -13.71
CA TRP A 260 -4.69 -15.91 -12.35
C TRP A 260 -5.56 -17.08 -11.86
N SER A 261 -6.53 -17.51 -12.65
CA SER A 261 -7.51 -18.54 -12.28
C SER A 261 -7.02 -19.98 -12.43
N ARG A 262 -5.80 -20.21 -12.87
CA ARG A 262 -5.24 -21.55 -13.10
C ARG A 262 -4.88 -22.29 -11.81
N GLY A 263 -4.60 -21.59 -10.72
CA GLY A 263 -4.06 -22.16 -9.50
C GLY A 263 -4.89 -23.30 -8.90
N GLY A 264 -4.23 -24.38 -8.46
CA GLY A 264 -4.92 -25.55 -7.90
C GLY A 264 -5.73 -25.28 -6.63
N GLY A 265 -5.36 -24.25 -5.86
CA GLY A 265 -6.14 -23.78 -4.70
C GLY A 265 -7.49 -23.17 -5.10
N ILE A 266 -7.58 -22.57 -6.30
CA ILE A 266 -8.82 -22.03 -6.85
C ILE A 266 -9.75 -23.16 -7.33
N VAL A 267 -9.19 -24.25 -7.85
CA VAL A 267 -9.96 -25.40 -8.33
C VAL A 267 -10.37 -26.32 -7.18
N ASN A 268 -9.51 -26.46 -6.18
CA ASN A 268 -9.70 -27.33 -5.03
C ASN A 268 -9.49 -26.52 -3.74
N PRO A 269 -10.45 -25.68 -3.35
CA PRO A 269 -10.34 -24.87 -2.15
C PRO A 269 -10.20 -25.75 -0.93
N GLY A 270 -9.27 -25.38 -0.03
CA GLY A 270 -9.13 -25.99 1.28
C GLY A 270 -10.11 -25.39 2.28
N SER A 271 -9.99 -25.82 3.54
CA SER A 271 -10.66 -25.18 4.66
C SER A 271 -9.78 -25.19 5.89
N ARG A 272 -9.91 -24.17 6.73
CA ARG A 272 -9.23 -24.07 8.02
C ARG A 272 -10.16 -23.43 9.03
N TYR A 273 -10.25 -23.96 10.25
CA TYR A 273 -11.21 -23.51 11.25
C TYR A 273 -12.67 -23.60 10.78
N GLY A 274 -12.99 -24.50 9.84
CA GLY A 274 -14.31 -24.56 9.20
C GLY A 274 -14.56 -23.44 8.17
N ILE A 275 -13.58 -22.60 7.90
CA ILE A 275 -13.65 -21.49 6.95
C ILE A 275 -13.06 -21.95 5.61
N PRO A 276 -13.83 -21.91 4.51
CA PRO A 276 -13.27 -22.22 3.20
C PRO A 276 -12.27 -21.16 2.77
N PHE A 277 -11.21 -21.55 2.06
CA PHE A 277 -10.26 -20.62 1.49
C PHE A 277 -9.88 -21.00 0.05
N VAL A 278 -9.64 -19.97 -0.74
CA VAL A 278 -9.09 -20.09 -2.10
C VAL A 278 -7.65 -19.63 -2.02
N VAL A 279 -6.73 -20.58 -1.80
CA VAL A 279 -5.33 -20.21 -1.58
C VAL A 279 -4.40 -21.14 -2.30
N ARG A 280 -3.73 -20.57 -3.27
CA ARG A 280 -2.52 -21.19 -3.80
C ARG A 280 -1.63 -20.11 -4.35
N HIS A 281 -0.76 -19.60 -3.50
CA HIS A 281 0.25 -18.66 -3.96
C HIS A 281 1.19 -19.34 -4.93
N ASN A 282 1.18 -18.91 -6.19
CA ASN A 282 2.17 -19.31 -7.21
C ASN A 282 2.56 -20.79 -7.08
N SER A 283 1.59 -21.69 -7.03
CA SER A 283 1.79 -23.13 -6.93
C SER A 283 2.16 -23.76 -5.57
N GLY A 284 2.24 -23.02 -4.46
CA GLY A 284 2.95 -23.59 -3.33
C GLY A 284 2.21 -23.88 -2.06
N ALA A 285 1.46 -22.98 -1.49
CA ALA A 285 1.00 -23.14 -0.12
C ALA A 285 -0.49 -23.47 -0.03
N ASN A 286 -0.82 -24.57 0.64
CA ASN A 286 -2.20 -24.88 1.05
C ASN A 286 -2.53 -24.09 2.33
N ASP A 287 -2.35 -22.77 2.30
CA ASP A 287 -2.62 -21.88 3.43
C ASP A 287 -2.82 -20.44 2.96
N VAL A 288 -3.37 -19.58 3.82
CA VAL A 288 -3.51 -18.16 3.53
C VAL A 288 -2.15 -17.45 3.57
N GLY A 289 -1.96 -16.54 2.63
CA GLY A 289 -0.75 -15.75 2.51
C GLY A 289 -0.68 -14.58 3.48
N PRO A 290 0.31 -13.68 3.29
CA PRO A 290 0.37 -12.42 4.03
C PRO A 290 -0.85 -11.54 3.74
N MET A 291 -1.24 -10.70 4.72
CA MET A 291 -2.48 -9.92 4.65
C MET A 291 -2.51 -8.89 3.51
N PHE A 292 -1.36 -8.41 3.04
CA PHE A 292 -1.35 -7.44 1.95
C PHE A 292 -2.04 -7.97 0.67
N TRP A 293 -2.18 -9.29 0.51
CA TRP A 293 -2.95 -9.87 -0.60
C TRP A 293 -4.43 -9.50 -0.58
N THR A 294 -4.98 -9.15 0.59
CA THR A 294 -6.38 -8.71 0.71
C THR A 294 -6.58 -7.22 0.38
N ALA A 295 -5.51 -6.46 0.27
CA ALA A 295 -5.55 -5.03 0.02
C ALA A 295 -5.04 -4.61 -1.35
N PHE A 296 -3.96 -5.24 -1.85
CA PHE A 296 -3.19 -4.68 -2.95
C PHE A 296 -3.99 -4.63 -4.26
N SER A 297 -4.64 -5.70 -4.67
CA SER A 297 -5.56 -5.62 -5.80
C SER A 297 -6.85 -4.84 -5.48
N TYR A 298 -7.21 -4.68 -4.21
CA TYR A 298 -8.55 -4.26 -3.77
C TYR A 298 -8.58 -2.88 -3.10
N GLY A 299 -7.51 -2.12 -3.15
CA GLY A 299 -7.51 -0.72 -2.69
C GLY A 299 -8.47 0.15 -3.48
N GLY A 300 -8.48 0.01 -4.81
CA GLY A 300 -9.42 0.65 -5.72
C GLY A 300 -10.50 -0.29 -6.25
N PHE A 301 -10.14 -1.51 -6.63
CA PHE A 301 -11.08 -2.52 -7.13
C PHE A 301 -11.98 -3.03 -5.99
N CYS A 302 -13.29 -2.84 -6.13
CA CYS A 302 -14.29 -3.28 -5.14
C CYS A 302 -14.63 -4.75 -5.33
N PRO A 303 -14.37 -5.63 -4.35
CA PRO A 303 -14.69 -7.04 -4.46
C PRO A 303 -16.15 -7.38 -4.12
N LYS A 304 -16.94 -6.42 -3.60
CA LYS A 304 -18.33 -6.66 -3.19
C LYS A 304 -19.22 -6.97 -4.36
N GLY A 305 -19.99 -8.05 -4.26
CA GLY A 305 -20.99 -8.42 -5.25
C GLY A 305 -20.39 -8.84 -6.59
N LEU A 306 -19.14 -9.29 -6.63
CA LEU A 306 -18.50 -9.77 -7.85
C LEU A 306 -18.10 -11.23 -7.72
N LYS A 307 -18.56 -12.02 -8.70
CA LYS A 307 -18.18 -13.43 -8.85
C LYS A 307 -17.54 -13.65 -10.23
N ASP A 308 -16.55 -14.50 -10.29
CA ASP A 308 -15.97 -14.92 -11.57
C ASP A 308 -16.71 -16.15 -12.15
N GLU A 309 -16.34 -16.58 -13.36
CA GLU A 309 -16.92 -17.76 -14.01
C GLU A 309 -16.75 -19.07 -13.23
N ARG A 310 -15.78 -19.16 -12.32
CA ARG A 310 -15.60 -20.33 -11.44
C ARG A 310 -16.53 -20.27 -10.22
N GLY A 311 -17.31 -19.19 -10.09
CA GLY A 311 -18.20 -18.96 -8.97
C GLY A 311 -17.46 -18.48 -7.70
N ILE A 312 -16.24 -17.97 -7.84
CA ILE A 312 -15.50 -17.42 -6.71
C ILE A 312 -16.10 -16.06 -6.34
N ASP A 313 -16.61 -15.98 -5.13
CA ASP A 313 -16.98 -14.75 -4.47
C ASP A 313 -15.73 -14.13 -3.84
N TYR A 314 -15.24 -13.04 -4.43
CA TYR A 314 -14.00 -12.41 -3.98
C TYR A 314 -14.14 -11.72 -2.61
N TRP A 315 -15.32 -11.21 -2.28
CA TRP A 315 -15.56 -10.66 -0.95
C TRP A 315 -15.40 -11.72 0.14
N GLU A 316 -16.07 -12.87 -0.03
CA GLU A 316 -15.98 -13.97 0.91
C GLU A 316 -14.58 -14.61 0.91
N ALA A 317 -13.88 -14.67 -0.21
CA ALA A 317 -12.50 -15.15 -0.26
C ALA A 317 -11.55 -14.28 0.58
N LEU A 318 -11.66 -12.94 0.48
CA LEU A 318 -10.85 -12.00 1.25
C LEU A 318 -11.21 -12.01 2.74
N ARG A 319 -12.50 -12.07 3.05
CA ARG A 319 -12.99 -12.21 4.42
C ARG A 319 -12.50 -13.51 5.07
N SER A 320 -12.61 -14.63 4.35
CA SER A 320 -12.09 -15.92 4.80
C SER A 320 -10.58 -15.87 5.08
N HIS A 321 -9.79 -15.24 4.20
CA HIS A 321 -8.36 -15.05 4.40
C HIS A 321 -8.07 -14.32 5.73
N ALA A 322 -8.72 -13.19 5.98
CA ALA A 322 -8.53 -12.42 7.20
C ALA A 322 -8.96 -13.19 8.46
N LEU A 323 -10.14 -13.88 8.41
CA LEU A 323 -10.64 -14.68 9.51
C LEU A 323 -9.76 -15.89 9.83
N ILE A 324 -9.12 -16.50 8.84
CA ILE A 324 -8.20 -17.62 9.07
C ILE A 324 -6.96 -17.13 9.82
N GLN A 325 -6.39 -15.98 9.47
CA GLN A 325 -5.28 -15.40 10.22
C GLN A 325 -5.70 -15.01 11.65
N TYR A 326 -6.88 -14.41 11.81
CA TYR A 326 -7.45 -14.08 13.11
C TYR A 326 -7.60 -15.35 13.99
N ASN A 327 -8.26 -16.40 13.48
CA ASN A 327 -8.46 -17.64 14.22
C ASN A 327 -7.15 -18.36 14.56
N TYR A 328 -6.13 -18.26 13.69
CA TYR A 328 -4.80 -18.77 14.01
C TYR A 328 -4.19 -18.09 15.24
N CYS A 329 -4.28 -16.76 15.30
CA CYS A 329 -3.76 -16.02 16.45
C CYS A 329 -4.64 -16.25 17.71
N LEU A 330 -5.96 -16.42 17.56
CA LEU A 330 -6.86 -16.75 18.66
C LEU A 330 -6.58 -18.13 19.24
N GLU A 331 -6.39 -19.15 18.38
CA GLU A 331 -6.02 -20.51 18.81
C GLU A 331 -4.61 -20.55 19.41
N ASN A 332 -3.71 -19.74 18.84
CA ASN A 332 -2.32 -19.60 19.27
C ASN A 332 -1.59 -20.95 19.42
N PRO A 333 -1.47 -21.75 18.37
CA PRO A 333 -0.99 -23.14 18.47
C PRO A 333 0.47 -23.26 18.90
N LYS A 334 1.24 -22.16 18.82
CA LYS A 334 2.64 -22.11 19.27
C LYS A 334 2.85 -21.44 20.61
N GLY A 335 1.78 -21.01 21.30
CA GLY A 335 1.86 -20.37 22.61
C GLY A 335 2.59 -19.04 22.60
N ARG A 336 2.41 -18.21 21.56
CA ARG A 336 3.01 -16.89 21.43
C ARG A 336 2.42 -15.92 22.45
N LYS A 337 3.25 -15.08 23.07
CA LYS A 337 2.83 -14.16 24.13
C LYS A 337 1.90 -13.06 23.64
N CYS A 338 2.12 -12.60 22.40
CA CYS A 338 1.36 -11.49 21.84
C CYS A 338 0.11 -11.91 21.06
N TYR A 339 -0.10 -13.20 20.77
CA TYR A 339 -1.23 -13.60 19.92
C TYR A 339 -2.54 -13.71 20.73
N GLY A 340 -3.62 -13.20 20.15
CA GLY A 340 -4.94 -13.22 20.77
C GLY A 340 -6.01 -12.57 19.91
N ALA A 341 -7.20 -12.38 20.48
CA ALA A 341 -8.36 -11.80 19.80
C ALA A 341 -8.14 -10.34 19.36
N ASP A 342 -7.25 -9.63 20.01
CA ASP A 342 -6.93 -8.22 19.80
C ASP A 342 -5.48 -7.96 19.35
N CYS A 343 -4.70 -9.04 19.16
CA CYS A 343 -3.32 -8.96 18.68
C CYS A 343 -3.08 -10.04 17.62
N TRP A 344 -3.30 -9.71 16.35
CA TRP A 344 -3.31 -10.64 15.24
C TRP A 344 -2.94 -9.97 13.91
N GLY A 345 -2.72 -10.78 12.90
CA GLY A 345 -2.45 -10.37 11.53
C GLY A 345 -1.00 -10.57 11.13
N PHE A 346 -0.79 -11.16 9.96
CA PHE A 346 0.51 -11.44 9.38
C PHE A 346 0.65 -10.76 8.03
N SER A 347 1.80 -10.15 7.82
CA SER A 347 2.17 -9.61 6.51
C SER A 347 3.67 -9.81 6.26
N ALA A 348 4.15 -9.47 5.08
CA ALA A 348 5.57 -9.43 4.83
C ALA A 348 6.18 -8.18 5.48
N GLY A 349 7.24 -8.34 6.27
CA GLY A 349 7.86 -7.22 6.98
C GLY A 349 9.06 -7.62 7.81
N TYR A 350 9.55 -6.69 8.62
CA TYR A 350 10.68 -6.92 9.51
C TYR A 350 10.21 -7.59 10.81
N THR A 351 10.94 -8.61 11.25
CA THR A 351 10.59 -9.43 12.42
C THR A 351 11.32 -9.01 13.68
N SER A 352 12.33 -8.16 13.56
CA SER A 352 13.13 -7.62 14.65
C SER A 352 13.66 -6.22 14.32
N ASN A 353 14.36 -5.61 15.27
CA ASN A 353 15.10 -4.37 15.03
C ASN A 353 16.45 -4.57 14.29
N VAL A 354 16.66 -5.74 13.71
CA VAL A 354 17.77 -6.02 12.78
C VAL A 354 17.31 -5.75 11.35
N THR A 355 18.05 -4.93 10.63
CA THR A 355 17.65 -4.43 9.28
C THR A 355 17.66 -5.49 8.17
N THR A 356 18.14 -6.69 8.46
CA THR A 356 18.14 -7.84 7.51
C THR A 356 17.07 -8.88 7.82
N ASP A 357 16.40 -8.78 8.98
CA ASP A 357 15.41 -9.77 9.43
C ASP A 357 14.04 -9.53 8.79
N TYR A 358 13.97 -9.69 7.48
CA TYR A 358 12.73 -9.59 6.70
C TYR A 358 12.15 -10.96 6.44
N GLN A 359 10.85 -11.15 6.71
CA GLN A 359 10.12 -12.40 6.51
C GLN A 359 8.77 -12.15 5.82
N SER A 360 8.32 -13.14 5.04
CA SER A 360 6.93 -13.21 4.59
C SER A 360 6.14 -14.01 5.61
N MET A 361 5.60 -13.32 6.62
CA MET A 361 4.87 -13.94 7.73
C MET A 361 3.47 -14.35 7.30
N ARG A 362 3.03 -15.51 7.77
CA ARG A 362 1.71 -16.11 7.52
C ARG A 362 1.52 -17.30 8.47
N THR A 363 0.35 -17.90 8.48
CA THR A 363 0.01 -18.97 9.42
C THR A 363 0.95 -20.18 9.37
N ASN A 364 1.54 -20.50 8.22
CA ASN A 364 2.55 -21.58 8.08
C ASN A 364 4.01 -21.06 8.11
N ASN A 365 4.23 -19.76 8.28
CA ASN A 365 5.53 -19.15 8.56
C ASN A 365 5.40 -18.20 9.76
N ASP A 366 5.06 -18.77 10.90
CA ASP A 366 4.91 -18.08 12.17
C ASP A 366 6.26 -18.03 12.91
N VAL A 367 6.78 -16.83 13.06
CA VAL A 367 8.04 -16.53 13.74
C VAL A 367 7.86 -15.76 15.05
N GLY A 368 6.62 -15.68 15.59
CA GLY A 368 6.32 -14.98 16.85
C GLY A 368 6.20 -13.46 16.67
N VAL A 369 5.76 -13.02 15.50
CA VAL A 369 5.61 -11.59 15.17
C VAL A 369 4.26 -11.38 14.49
N VAL A 370 3.52 -10.36 14.92
CA VAL A 370 2.34 -9.84 14.24
C VAL A 370 2.63 -8.49 13.59
N THR A 371 1.95 -8.21 12.51
CA THR A 371 2.00 -6.92 11.82
C THR A 371 0.74 -6.14 12.18
N ALA A 372 0.87 -5.07 12.99
CA ALA A 372 -0.28 -4.29 13.43
C ALA A 372 -1.11 -3.77 12.24
N ASN A 373 -0.44 -3.30 11.19
CA ASN A 373 -1.08 -2.80 9.98
C ASN A 373 -1.86 -3.88 9.21
N ALA A 374 -1.51 -5.17 9.34
CA ALA A 374 -2.23 -6.28 8.72
C ALA A 374 -3.69 -6.36 9.23
N ALA A 375 -3.90 -6.25 10.54
CA ALA A 375 -5.24 -6.20 11.10
C ALA A 375 -6.03 -4.96 10.63
N LEU A 376 -5.36 -3.81 10.44
CA LEU A 376 -6.01 -2.58 9.99
C LEU A 376 -6.42 -2.62 8.52
N ILE A 377 -5.59 -3.15 7.63
CA ILE A 377 -5.93 -3.27 6.20
C ILE A 377 -7.03 -4.29 5.95
N ALA A 378 -7.24 -5.24 6.86
CA ALA A 378 -8.34 -6.20 6.82
C ALA A 378 -9.70 -5.60 7.27
N MET A 379 -9.73 -4.36 7.75
CA MET A 379 -10.93 -3.75 8.36
C MET A 379 -12.20 -3.81 7.51
N PRO A 380 -12.19 -3.67 6.18
CA PRO A 380 -13.41 -3.81 5.39
C PRO A 380 -14.05 -5.22 5.52
N TYR A 381 -13.23 -6.24 5.76
CA TYR A 381 -13.65 -7.65 5.78
C TYR A 381 -13.95 -8.17 7.18
N THR A 382 -13.26 -7.64 8.19
CA THR A 382 -13.34 -8.08 9.60
C THR A 382 -13.37 -6.87 10.54
N PRO A 383 -14.39 -5.98 10.43
CA PRO A 383 -14.38 -4.70 11.15
C PRO A 383 -14.30 -4.85 12.67
N GLU A 384 -15.03 -5.79 13.27
CA GLU A 384 -15.02 -6.00 14.72
C GLU A 384 -13.63 -6.39 15.23
N GLN A 385 -13.00 -7.38 14.59
CA GLN A 385 -11.67 -7.88 14.92
C GLN A 385 -10.59 -6.81 14.68
N SER A 386 -10.72 -6.07 13.59
CA SER A 386 -9.79 -5.01 13.23
C SER A 386 -9.87 -3.81 14.18
N ILE A 387 -11.06 -3.41 14.61
CA ILE A 387 -11.27 -2.35 15.59
C ILE A 387 -10.76 -2.78 16.97
N ALA A 388 -10.97 -4.04 17.38
CA ALA A 388 -10.43 -4.57 18.62
C ALA A 388 -8.89 -4.51 18.61
N ALA A 389 -8.25 -4.93 17.52
CA ALA A 389 -6.79 -4.84 17.35
C ALA A 389 -6.29 -3.39 17.38
N ALA A 390 -6.95 -2.48 16.64
CA ALA A 390 -6.63 -1.06 16.65
C ALA A 390 -6.69 -0.45 18.06
N THR A 391 -7.73 -0.82 18.83
CA THR A 391 -7.93 -0.39 20.20
C THR A 391 -6.83 -0.90 21.12
N HIS A 392 -6.49 -2.19 21.00
CA HIS A 392 -5.42 -2.81 21.77
C HIS A 392 -4.05 -2.16 21.49
N TYR A 393 -3.66 -2.06 20.22
CA TYR A 393 -2.38 -1.44 19.85
C TYR A 393 -2.28 0.01 20.30
N TYR A 394 -3.36 0.77 20.28
CA TYR A 394 -3.35 2.17 20.69
C TYR A 394 -3.29 2.35 22.21
N TRP A 395 -4.13 1.64 22.98
CA TRP A 395 -4.32 1.86 24.39
C TRP A 395 -3.44 0.97 25.28
N ASP A 396 -3.21 -0.28 24.87
CA ASP A 396 -2.50 -1.26 25.73
C ASP A 396 -1.02 -1.39 25.36
N ILE A 397 -0.65 -1.03 24.12
CA ILE A 397 0.75 -1.03 23.66
C ILE A 397 1.13 0.38 23.14
N PRO A 398 1.22 1.39 24.00
CA PRO A 398 1.48 2.77 23.56
C PRO A 398 2.82 2.95 22.82
N THR A 399 3.78 2.03 23.02
CA THR A 399 5.04 2.00 22.26
C THR A 399 4.84 1.64 20.79
N GLN A 400 3.71 1.07 20.42
CA GLN A 400 3.39 0.72 19.02
C GLN A 400 3.07 1.96 18.20
N MET A 401 2.62 3.06 18.80
CA MET A 401 2.41 4.32 18.08
C MET A 401 3.75 5.01 17.83
N GLY A 402 4.05 5.24 16.55
CA GLY A 402 5.22 5.98 16.09
C GLY A 402 4.85 7.33 15.47
N PRO A 403 5.81 8.03 14.85
CA PRO A 403 5.59 9.35 14.27
C PRO A 403 4.62 9.35 13.06
N TRP A 404 4.46 8.20 12.39
CA TRP A 404 3.61 8.05 11.21
C TRP A 404 2.61 6.89 11.36
N GLY A 405 1.92 6.81 12.47
CA GLY A 405 1.01 5.72 12.81
C GLY A 405 1.71 4.56 13.51
N PHE A 406 1.09 3.40 13.53
CA PHE A 406 1.67 2.23 14.17
C PHE A 406 2.94 1.78 13.47
N TRP A 407 3.97 1.44 14.27
CA TRP A 407 5.11 0.68 13.79
C TRP A 407 4.64 -0.63 13.14
N ASP A 408 5.39 -1.12 12.18
CA ASP A 408 4.96 -2.23 11.32
C ASP A 408 4.66 -3.51 12.10
N ALA A 409 5.50 -3.87 13.08
CA ALA A 409 5.40 -5.17 13.72
C ALA A 409 5.54 -5.12 15.25
N TYR A 410 4.98 -6.15 15.89
CA TYR A 410 5.11 -6.43 17.32
C TYR A 410 5.58 -7.87 17.53
N SER A 411 6.68 -8.04 18.25
CA SER A 411 7.40 -9.32 18.43
C SER A 411 7.25 -9.87 19.84
N ASP A 412 7.13 -11.17 19.97
CA ASP A 412 7.17 -11.89 21.25
C ASP A 412 8.44 -11.64 22.08
N THR A 413 9.56 -11.35 21.40
CA THR A 413 10.88 -11.21 22.02
C THR A 413 11.29 -9.78 22.24
N GLU A 414 11.04 -8.90 21.29
CA GLU A 414 11.51 -7.50 21.31
C GLU A 414 10.40 -6.48 21.63
N GLY A 415 9.11 -6.91 21.62
CA GLY A 415 8.00 -5.98 21.67
C GLY A 415 7.87 -5.20 20.36
N THR A 416 7.78 -3.87 20.43
CA THR A 416 7.65 -3.02 19.23
C THR A 416 8.88 -3.08 18.33
N VAL A 417 8.70 -3.50 17.09
CA VAL A 417 9.70 -3.48 16.02
C VAL A 417 9.60 -2.13 15.28
N ARG A 418 10.51 -1.22 15.59
CA ARG A 418 10.48 0.17 15.12
C ARG A 418 10.94 0.31 13.67
N ARG A 419 10.13 -0.23 12.78
CA ARG A 419 10.28 -0.19 11.31
C ARG A 419 8.98 0.30 10.68
N TYR A 420 9.07 0.98 9.56
CA TYR A 420 7.96 1.17 8.65
C TYR A 420 8.30 0.53 7.32
N LEU A 421 7.32 -0.11 6.73
CA LEU A 421 7.39 -0.65 5.38
C LEU A 421 6.21 -0.08 4.59
N ALA A 422 6.48 0.60 3.49
CA ALA A 422 5.45 1.30 2.71
C ALA A 422 4.29 0.37 2.30
N ASN A 423 4.60 -0.88 1.98
CA ASN A 423 3.62 -1.89 1.58
C ASN A 423 2.57 -2.19 2.68
N ASN A 424 2.94 -2.08 3.95
CA ASN A 424 2.01 -2.26 5.06
C ASN A 424 1.43 -0.93 5.55
N GLN A 425 2.19 0.16 5.43
CA GLN A 425 1.83 1.47 5.98
C GLN A 425 0.84 2.23 5.09
N CYS A 426 1.13 2.29 3.78
CA CYS A 426 0.35 3.10 2.86
C CYS A 426 -1.10 2.60 2.64
N PRO A 427 -1.44 1.30 2.68
CA PRO A 427 -2.81 0.85 2.52
C PRO A 427 -3.74 1.15 3.70
N VAL A 428 -3.22 1.43 4.91
CA VAL A 428 -4.04 1.56 6.13
C VAL A 428 -5.11 2.64 5.99
N ALA A 429 -4.71 3.87 5.66
CA ALA A 429 -5.67 4.98 5.53
C ALA A 429 -6.69 4.74 4.41
N PRO A 430 -6.31 4.28 3.20
CA PRO A 430 -7.23 3.87 2.14
C PRO A 430 -8.22 2.76 2.54
N MET A 431 -7.75 1.70 3.19
CA MET A 431 -8.62 0.57 3.54
C MET A 431 -9.60 0.92 4.67
N ILE A 432 -9.19 1.72 5.65
CA ILE A 432 -10.13 2.28 6.64
C ILE A 432 -11.17 3.17 5.95
N GLU A 433 -10.78 3.96 4.95
CA GLU A 433 -11.73 4.77 4.19
C GLU A 433 -12.73 3.93 3.40
N ASN A 434 -12.26 2.84 2.78
CA ASN A 434 -13.14 1.91 2.09
C ASN A 434 -14.13 1.23 3.06
N TYR A 435 -13.72 0.92 4.28
CA TYR A 435 -14.63 0.47 5.33
C TYR A 435 -15.68 1.54 5.68
N ARG A 436 -15.25 2.79 5.89
CA ARG A 436 -16.11 3.89 6.35
C ARG A 436 -17.10 4.36 5.28
N THR A 437 -16.64 4.50 4.03
CA THR A 437 -17.43 5.17 2.97
C THR A 437 -17.39 4.46 1.62
N GLY A 438 -16.40 3.59 1.36
CA GLY A 438 -16.18 3.01 0.04
C GLY A 438 -15.68 4.01 -1.00
N LEU A 439 -15.09 5.12 -0.59
CA LEU A 439 -14.67 6.22 -1.48
C LEU A 439 -13.82 5.73 -2.66
N LEU A 440 -12.75 4.99 -2.37
CA LEU A 440 -11.78 4.60 -3.39
C LEU A 440 -12.35 3.54 -4.31
N TRP A 441 -13.17 2.64 -3.77
CA TRP A 441 -13.92 1.67 -4.58
C TRP A 441 -14.87 2.37 -5.55
N ARG A 442 -15.65 3.38 -5.09
CA ARG A 442 -16.51 4.12 -6.00
C ARG A 442 -15.75 4.86 -7.08
N LEU A 443 -14.61 5.48 -6.72
CA LEU A 443 -13.79 6.21 -7.70
C LEU A 443 -13.23 5.26 -8.77
N PHE A 444 -12.54 4.21 -8.37
CA PHE A 444 -11.95 3.26 -9.32
C PHE A 444 -13.00 2.59 -10.21
N MET A 445 -14.07 2.08 -9.60
CA MET A 445 -15.16 1.39 -10.31
C MET A 445 -15.98 2.33 -11.22
N SER A 446 -15.90 3.65 -11.04
CA SER A 446 -16.55 4.62 -11.93
C SER A 446 -15.81 4.85 -13.25
N ALA A 447 -14.63 4.29 -13.43
CA ALA A 447 -13.91 4.33 -14.71
C ALA A 447 -14.59 3.38 -15.72
N PRO A 448 -15.07 3.90 -16.86
CA PRO A 448 -15.87 3.09 -17.80
C PRO A 448 -15.14 1.82 -18.28
N GLU A 449 -13.85 1.94 -18.56
CA GLU A 449 -13.00 0.84 -19.01
C GLU A 449 -12.89 -0.30 -17.99
N ILE A 450 -13.02 -0.01 -16.68
CA ILE A 450 -12.99 -1.04 -15.64
C ILE A 450 -14.25 -1.90 -15.67
N THR A 451 -15.43 -1.28 -15.83
CA THR A 451 -16.70 -2.02 -15.92
C THR A 451 -16.71 -2.93 -17.17
N GLU A 452 -16.24 -2.43 -18.31
CA GLU A 452 -16.11 -3.21 -19.54
C GLU A 452 -15.16 -4.39 -19.38
N ALA A 453 -14.00 -4.16 -18.72
CA ALA A 453 -12.98 -5.17 -18.48
C ALA A 453 -13.47 -6.30 -17.56
N LEU A 454 -14.24 -5.99 -16.52
CA LEU A 454 -14.81 -7.02 -15.64
C LEU A 454 -15.69 -7.99 -16.43
N SER A 455 -16.54 -7.46 -17.31
CA SER A 455 -17.36 -8.28 -18.21
C SER A 455 -16.49 -9.11 -19.17
N ALA A 456 -15.44 -8.51 -19.74
CA ALA A 456 -14.50 -9.19 -20.64
C ALA A 456 -13.72 -10.33 -19.95
N LEU A 457 -13.45 -10.22 -18.65
CA LEU A 457 -12.81 -11.26 -17.84
C LEU A 457 -13.79 -12.36 -17.39
N GLY A 458 -15.09 -12.18 -17.57
CA GLY A 458 -16.12 -13.11 -17.14
C GLY A 458 -16.62 -12.92 -15.72
N PHE A 459 -16.40 -11.73 -15.14
CA PHE A 459 -17.03 -11.37 -13.87
C PHE A 459 -18.50 -11.03 -14.08
N THR A 460 -19.35 -11.49 -13.22
CA THR A 460 -20.77 -11.14 -13.17
C THR A 460 -21.06 -10.40 -11.87
N PRO A 461 -21.81 -9.27 -11.92
CA PRO A 461 -22.31 -8.66 -10.71
C PRO A 461 -23.26 -9.62 -10.00
N ASP A 462 -23.18 -9.66 -8.67
CA ASP A 462 -24.18 -10.35 -7.86
C ASP A 462 -25.49 -9.54 -7.95
N ASN A 463 -26.55 -10.17 -8.42
CA ASN A 463 -27.87 -9.53 -8.59
C ASN A 463 -28.78 -9.75 -7.38
N ASP A 464 -28.22 -10.17 -6.20
CA ASP A 464 -28.98 -10.40 -4.98
C ASP A 464 -29.11 -9.15 -4.11
#